data_ad18b63af304133cc5d428a21232e2e0
#
_entry.id   ad18b63af304133cc5d428a21232e2e0
#
_cell.length_a   1.000
_cell.length_b   1.000
_cell.length_c   1.000
_cell.angle_alpha   90.00
_cell.angle_beta   90.00
_cell.angle_gamma   90.00
#
_symmetry.space_group_name_H-M   'P 1'
#
loop_
_entity.id
_entity.type
_entity.pdbx_description
1 polymer ?
#
loop_
_entity_poly.entity_id
_entity_poly.type
_entity_poly.pdbx_seq_one_letter_code
_entity_poly.pdbx_strand_id
1 'polypeptide(L)'
;MKVLTGTTEDISKILYQEQVELSKENLDVDDAVRQILEDVKKNGDKALKAYSEKFDKIALDDFEVSQDLIDQAFEEIDPEVLEALKNAKVNIESYHKQQLESGFEDQPTDGVIRGQLIRPIERAGVYVPGGTAAYPSSVLMNVIPAKIAGVKEIIMITPPQKHFEPAILVAASLAGVDKIFQVGGAQGVAALAYGTETIPRVDKITGPVSYTHLTLPT
;
A
#
# COMPACT_ATOMS: atom_id res chain seq x y z
N MET A 1 -3.04 -25.29 12.54
CA MET A 1 -4.50 -25.17 12.40
C MET A 1 -5.14 -25.66 13.71
N LYS A 2 -5.90 -24.82 14.44
CA LYS A 2 -6.61 -25.20 15.65
C LYS A 2 -7.90 -25.91 15.24
N VAL A 3 -8.11 -27.11 15.71
CA VAL A 3 -9.35 -27.89 15.44
C VAL A 3 -10.18 -27.87 16.73
N LEU A 4 -11.39 -27.31 16.63
CA LEU A 4 -12.35 -27.28 17.73
C LEU A 4 -13.23 -28.54 17.65
N THR A 5 -13.33 -29.27 18.75
CA THR A 5 -14.18 -30.47 18.89
C THR A 5 -15.09 -30.29 20.11
N GLY A 6 -16.34 -30.69 19.98
CA GLY A 6 -17.34 -30.57 21.05
C GLY A 6 -18.75 -30.45 20.49
N THR A 7 -19.70 -30.15 21.35
CA THR A 7 -21.07 -29.83 20.94
C THR A 7 -21.12 -28.44 20.29
N THR A 8 -22.17 -28.18 19.51
CA THR A 8 -22.39 -26.84 18.92
C THR A 8 -22.38 -25.74 19.98
N GLU A 9 -22.92 -26.00 21.16
CA GLU A 9 -22.95 -25.06 22.27
C GLU A 9 -21.56 -24.77 22.85
N ASP A 10 -20.71 -25.81 22.99
CA ASP A 10 -19.33 -25.66 23.47
C ASP A 10 -18.48 -24.87 22.47
N ILE A 11 -18.60 -25.20 21.18
CA ILE A 11 -17.88 -24.49 20.10
C ILE A 11 -18.33 -23.04 20.03
N SER A 12 -19.65 -22.77 20.13
CA SER A 12 -20.16 -21.38 20.13
C SER A 12 -19.63 -20.55 21.31
N LYS A 13 -19.52 -21.15 22.50
CA LYS A 13 -18.94 -20.47 23.67
C LYS A 13 -17.45 -20.13 23.46
N ILE A 14 -16.68 -21.07 22.90
CA ILE A 14 -15.26 -20.86 22.61
C ILE A 14 -15.10 -19.71 21.58
N LEU A 15 -15.85 -19.75 20.49
CA LEU A 15 -15.79 -18.72 19.45
C LEU A 15 -16.21 -17.34 19.98
N TYR A 16 -17.24 -17.28 20.83
CA TYR A 16 -17.67 -16.04 21.47
C TYR A 16 -16.59 -15.47 22.39
N GLN A 17 -15.94 -16.31 23.19
CA GLN A 17 -14.84 -15.88 24.07
C GLN A 17 -13.64 -15.37 23.26
N GLU A 18 -13.22 -16.08 22.21
CA GLU A 18 -12.17 -15.63 21.29
C GLU A 18 -12.54 -14.29 20.65
N GLN A 19 -13.79 -14.10 20.24
CA GLN A 19 -14.24 -12.82 19.65
C GLN A 19 -14.21 -11.67 20.67
N VAL A 20 -14.55 -11.92 21.93
CA VAL A 20 -14.48 -10.90 23.00
C VAL A 20 -13.03 -10.55 23.34
N GLU A 21 -12.12 -11.52 23.38
CA GLU A 21 -10.70 -11.28 23.59
C GLU A 21 -10.08 -10.47 22.45
N LEU A 22 -10.34 -10.86 21.20
CA LEU A 22 -9.94 -10.11 20.02
C LEU A 22 -10.48 -8.67 20.00
N SER A 23 -11.71 -8.47 20.50
CA SER A 23 -12.29 -7.13 20.59
C SER A 23 -11.56 -6.24 21.60
N LYS A 24 -11.06 -6.81 22.70
CA LYS A 24 -10.27 -6.06 23.71
C LYS A 24 -8.87 -5.72 23.19
N GLU A 25 -8.20 -6.70 22.57
CA GLU A 25 -6.89 -6.46 21.94
C GLU A 25 -6.97 -5.40 20.83
N ASN A 26 -8.07 -5.40 20.06
CA ASN A 26 -8.30 -4.39 19.03
C ASN A 26 -8.47 -2.98 19.59
N LEU A 27 -9.07 -2.80 20.77
CA LEU A 27 -9.22 -1.48 21.40
C LEU A 27 -7.86 -0.86 21.77
N ASP A 28 -6.94 -1.65 22.31
CA ASP A 28 -5.59 -1.18 22.65
C ASP A 28 -4.80 -0.81 21.37
N VAL A 29 -4.97 -1.60 20.30
CA VAL A 29 -4.37 -1.33 19.00
C VAL A 29 -4.96 -0.07 18.37
N ASP A 30 -6.27 0.10 18.42
CA ASP A 30 -6.96 1.29 17.89
C ASP A 30 -6.48 2.58 18.56
N ASP A 31 -6.33 2.56 19.88
CA ASP A 31 -5.84 3.72 20.63
C ASP A 31 -4.38 4.03 20.28
N ALA A 32 -3.53 3.01 20.17
CA ALA A 32 -2.14 3.17 19.74
C ALA A 32 -2.05 3.75 18.33
N VAL A 33 -2.86 3.25 17.39
CA VAL A 33 -2.92 3.76 16.01
C VAL A 33 -3.41 5.20 16.00
N ARG A 34 -4.47 5.56 16.73
CA ARG A 34 -4.98 6.94 16.83
C ARG A 34 -3.90 7.91 17.30
N GLN A 35 -3.13 7.53 18.34
CA GLN A 35 -2.02 8.35 18.81
C GLN A 35 -0.95 8.57 17.73
N ILE A 36 -0.60 7.52 16.97
CA ILE A 36 0.36 7.64 15.86
C ILE A 36 -0.19 8.59 14.79
N LEU A 37 -1.45 8.45 14.39
CA LEU A 37 -2.08 9.29 13.38
C LEU A 37 -2.09 10.77 13.79
N GLU A 38 -2.46 11.06 15.03
CA GLU A 38 -2.47 12.42 15.58
C GLU A 38 -1.07 13.01 15.68
N ASP A 39 -0.09 12.21 16.09
CA ASP A 39 1.30 12.64 16.22
C ASP A 39 1.90 12.96 14.84
N VAL A 40 1.74 12.11 13.83
CA VAL A 40 2.20 12.39 12.47
C VAL A 40 1.50 13.61 11.89
N LYS A 41 0.19 13.75 12.09
CA LYS A 41 -0.57 14.92 11.63
C LYS A 41 -0.05 16.23 12.24
N LYS A 42 0.43 16.18 13.47
CA LYS A 42 0.90 17.38 14.22
C LYS A 42 2.37 17.68 13.99
N ASN A 43 3.20 16.64 13.95
CA ASN A 43 4.66 16.75 14.03
C ASN A 43 5.38 16.30 12.75
N GLY A 44 4.65 15.87 11.71
CA GLY A 44 5.17 15.56 10.38
C GLY A 44 6.38 14.63 10.38
N ASP A 45 7.41 15.00 9.65
CA ASP A 45 8.66 14.22 9.51
C ASP A 45 9.35 13.92 10.83
N LYS A 46 9.21 14.80 11.82
CA LYS A 46 9.79 14.58 13.15
C LYS A 46 9.16 13.34 13.82
N ALA A 47 7.85 13.17 13.70
CA ALA A 47 7.18 11.97 14.21
C ALA A 47 7.62 10.72 13.44
N LEU A 48 7.74 10.81 12.11
CA LEU A 48 8.20 9.69 11.28
C LEU A 48 9.60 9.21 11.69
N LYS A 49 10.56 10.13 11.92
CA LYS A 49 11.91 9.78 12.40
C LYS A 49 11.86 9.05 13.73
N ALA A 50 11.08 9.55 14.68
CA ALA A 50 10.95 8.94 16.00
C ALA A 50 10.33 7.53 15.92
N TYR A 51 9.33 7.32 15.06
CA TYR A 51 8.72 6.01 14.86
C TYR A 51 9.62 5.04 14.11
N SER A 52 10.41 5.49 13.12
CA SER A 52 11.43 4.67 12.46
C SER A 52 12.46 4.14 13.46
N GLU A 53 12.97 4.99 14.33
CA GLU A 53 13.90 4.55 15.40
C GLU A 53 13.20 3.57 16.38
N LYS A 54 11.96 3.86 16.77
CA LYS A 54 11.23 3.08 17.75
C LYS A 54 10.85 1.69 17.25
N PHE A 55 10.30 1.59 16.03
CA PHE A 55 9.73 0.36 15.49
C PHE A 55 10.69 -0.40 14.60
N ASP A 56 11.35 0.31 13.67
CA ASP A 56 12.22 -0.28 12.67
C ASP A 56 13.69 -0.38 13.13
N LYS A 57 14.06 0.34 14.22
CA LYS A 57 15.42 0.43 14.75
C LYS A 57 16.42 1.00 13.74
N ILE A 58 15.95 1.89 12.89
CA ILE A 58 16.73 2.56 11.85
C ILE A 58 16.52 4.07 12.00
N ALA A 59 17.62 4.79 12.18
CA ALA A 59 17.64 6.25 12.11
C ALA A 59 17.78 6.66 10.64
N LEU A 60 16.86 7.45 10.14
CA LEU A 60 16.87 7.97 8.78
C LEU A 60 17.08 9.47 8.80
N ASP A 61 18.04 9.94 8.02
CA ASP A 61 18.21 11.37 7.74
C ASP A 61 17.25 11.82 6.65
N ASP A 62 17.07 11.00 5.63
CA ASP A 62 16.14 11.20 4.52
C ASP A 62 15.23 9.98 4.36
N PHE A 63 13.96 10.21 4.02
CA PHE A 63 13.00 9.16 3.76
C PHE A 63 12.96 8.72 2.30
N GLU A 64 13.34 9.59 1.36
CA GLU A 64 13.27 9.29 -0.06
C GLU A 64 14.39 8.33 -0.48
N VAL A 65 14.02 7.28 -1.21
CA VAL A 65 14.99 6.36 -1.82
C VAL A 65 15.62 7.07 -3.01
N SER A 66 16.95 7.17 -2.99
CA SER A 66 17.68 7.84 -4.06
C SER A 66 17.66 7.06 -5.38
N GLN A 67 17.84 7.77 -6.49
CA GLN A 67 17.97 7.13 -7.80
C GLN A 67 19.17 6.19 -7.85
N ASP A 68 20.26 6.52 -7.19
CA ASP A 68 21.47 5.68 -7.13
C ASP A 68 21.17 4.29 -6.52
N LEU A 69 20.33 4.23 -5.49
CA LEU A 69 19.90 2.94 -4.90
C LEU A 69 19.03 2.13 -5.87
N ILE A 70 18.21 2.80 -6.67
CA ILE A 70 17.40 2.12 -7.69
C ILE A 70 18.31 1.59 -8.80
N ASP A 71 19.28 2.38 -9.24
CA ASP A 71 20.23 1.98 -10.29
C ASP A 71 21.11 0.81 -9.82
N GLN A 72 21.58 0.85 -8.57
CA GLN A 72 22.29 -0.26 -7.93
C GLN A 72 21.43 -1.53 -7.88
N ALA A 73 20.14 -1.41 -7.58
CA ALA A 73 19.24 -2.56 -7.56
C ALA A 73 19.12 -3.25 -8.93
N PHE A 74 19.22 -2.49 -10.04
CA PHE A 74 19.27 -3.07 -11.39
C PHE A 74 20.58 -3.81 -11.69
N GLU A 75 21.68 -3.43 -11.04
CA GLU A 75 22.96 -4.13 -11.15
C GLU A 75 23.00 -5.42 -10.33
N GLU A 76 22.31 -5.43 -9.18
CA GLU A 76 22.33 -6.53 -8.21
C GLU A 76 21.26 -7.60 -8.46
N ILE A 77 20.18 -7.28 -9.16
CA ILE A 77 19.06 -8.20 -9.39
C ILE A 77 19.49 -9.39 -10.25
N ASP A 78 19.03 -10.58 -9.87
CA ASP A 78 19.17 -11.77 -10.71
C ASP A 78 18.50 -11.56 -12.08
N PRO A 79 19.22 -11.81 -13.20
CA PRO A 79 18.67 -11.63 -14.54
C PRO A 79 17.39 -12.44 -14.82
N GLU A 80 17.23 -13.62 -14.22
CA GLU A 80 16.00 -14.43 -14.37
C GLU A 80 14.83 -13.77 -13.64
N VAL A 81 15.08 -13.20 -12.46
CA VAL A 81 14.08 -12.45 -11.69
C VAL A 81 13.68 -11.18 -12.44
N LEU A 82 14.64 -10.46 -13.00
CA LEU A 82 14.36 -9.27 -13.82
C LEU A 82 13.45 -9.59 -15.01
N GLU A 83 13.75 -10.67 -15.73
CA GLU A 83 12.94 -11.09 -16.87
C GLU A 83 11.54 -11.56 -16.43
N ALA A 84 11.44 -12.27 -15.31
CA ALA A 84 10.16 -12.65 -14.72
C ALA A 84 9.29 -11.42 -14.35
N LEU A 85 9.89 -10.37 -13.77
CA LEU A 85 9.20 -9.12 -13.45
C LEU A 85 8.70 -8.39 -14.69
N LYS A 86 9.50 -8.33 -15.75
CA LYS A 86 9.09 -7.75 -17.05
C LYS A 86 7.90 -8.51 -17.65
N ASN A 87 7.95 -9.83 -17.64
CA ASN A 87 6.86 -10.68 -18.14
C ASN A 87 5.59 -10.52 -17.30
N ALA A 88 5.72 -10.48 -15.97
CA ALA A 88 4.60 -10.22 -15.07
C ALA A 88 3.96 -8.86 -15.34
N LYS A 89 4.78 -7.80 -15.53
CA LYS A 89 4.30 -6.47 -15.91
C LYS A 89 3.43 -6.51 -17.15
N VAL A 90 3.91 -7.14 -18.23
CA VAL A 90 3.17 -7.24 -19.50
C VAL A 90 1.82 -7.91 -19.29
N ASN A 91 1.78 -9.01 -18.55
CA ASN A 91 0.54 -9.75 -18.28
C ASN A 91 -0.46 -8.91 -17.45
N ILE A 92 0.02 -8.24 -16.40
CA ILE A 92 -0.81 -7.38 -15.54
C ILE A 92 -1.34 -6.18 -16.36
N GLU A 93 -0.51 -5.54 -17.16
CA GLU A 93 -0.93 -4.46 -18.04
C GLU A 93 -2.01 -4.90 -19.04
N SER A 94 -1.80 -6.05 -19.68
CA SER A 94 -2.76 -6.60 -20.66
C SER A 94 -4.12 -6.83 -20.03
N TYR A 95 -4.16 -7.38 -18.82
CA TYR A 95 -5.40 -7.62 -18.09
C TYR A 95 -6.09 -6.31 -17.69
N HIS A 96 -5.39 -5.40 -17.03
CA HIS A 96 -5.99 -4.19 -16.48
C HIS A 96 -6.38 -3.15 -17.54
N LYS A 97 -5.75 -3.15 -18.72
CA LYS A 97 -6.18 -2.32 -19.85
C LYS A 97 -7.62 -2.62 -20.28
N GLN A 98 -8.11 -3.84 -20.07
CA GLN A 98 -9.49 -4.23 -20.40
C GLN A 98 -10.51 -3.74 -19.36
N GLN A 99 -10.06 -3.25 -18.20
CA GLN A 99 -10.92 -2.72 -17.15
C GLN A 99 -11.13 -1.21 -17.25
N LEU A 100 -10.50 -0.55 -18.25
CA LEU A 100 -10.73 0.86 -18.49
C LEU A 100 -12.15 1.10 -18.93
N GLU A 101 -12.85 1.92 -18.15
CA GLU A 101 -14.18 2.39 -18.51
C GLU A 101 -14.06 3.72 -19.26
N SER A 102 -14.89 3.90 -20.28
CA SER A 102 -15.09 5.18 -20.95
C SER A 102 -16.38 5.82 -20.44
N GLY A 103 -16.35 7.13 -20.24
CA GLY A 103 -17.58 7.89 -20.02
C GLY A 103 -18.49 7.85 -21.25
N PHE A 104 -19.68 8.36 -21.09
CA PHE A 104 -20.62 8.56 -22.22
C PHE A 104 -21.24 9.95 -22.14
N GLU A 105 -21.72 10.44 -23.29
CA GLU A 105 -22.55 11.62 -23.41
C GLU A 105 -23.65 11.32 -24.42
N ASP A 106 -24.90 11.65 -24.08
CA ASP A 106 -26.03 11.56 -24.98
C ASP A 106 -26.97 12.78 -24.84
N GLN A 107 -27.85 12.93 -25.82
CA GLN A 107 -28.87 13.99 -25.84
C GLN A 107 -30.28 13.36 -26.01
N PRO A 108 -30.89 12.93 -24.88
CA PRO A 108 -32.19 12.23 -24.95
C PRO A 108 -33.34 13.11 -25.40
N THR A 109 -33.22 14.43 -25.26
CA THR A 109 -34.22 15.42 -25.65
C THR A 109 -33.48 16.69 -26.05
N ASP A 110 -34.05 17.47 -26.95
CA ASP A 110 -33.49 18.75 -27.38
C ASP A 110 -33.25 19.67 -26.18
N GLY A 111 -32.02 20.22 -26.11
CA GLY A 111 -31.55 21.07 -25.01
C GLY A 111 -31.16 20.35 -23.72
N VAL A 112 -31.22 18.99 -23.66
CA VAL A 112 -30.80 18.19 -22.49
C VAL A 112 -29.61 17.32 -22.85
N ILE A 113 -28.44 17.65 -22.28
CA ILE A 113 -27.23 16.83 -22.40
C ILE A 113 -27.00 16.12 -21.05
N ARG A 114 -26.79 14.81 -21.08
CA ARG A 114 -26.40 14.02 -19.92
C ARG A 114 -25.21 13.12 -20.25
N GLY A 115 -24.42 12.82 -19.23
CA GLY A 115 -23.26 11.96 -19.43
C GLY A 115 -22.59 11.52 -18.14
N GLN A 116 -21.62 10.68 -18.28
CA GLN A 116 -20.72 10.23 -17.21
C GLN A 116 -19.29 10.58 -17.60
N LEU A 117 -18.63 11.35 -16.73
CA LEU A 117 -17.25 11.71 -16.90
C LEU A 117 -16.37 10.88 -15.97
N ILE A 118 -15.48 10.06 -16.55
CA ILE A 118 -14.52 9.27 -15.80
C ILE A 118 -13.18 9.99 -15.83
N ARG A 119 -12.64 10.28 -14.64
CA ARG A 119 -11.36 10.96 -14.48
C ARG A 119 -10.48 10.20 -13.49
N PRO A 120 -9.16 10.10 -13.76
CA PRO A 120 -8.22 9.59 -12.76
C PRO A 120 -8.14 10.54 -11.56
N ILE A 121 -7.78 9.98 -10.40
CA ILE A 121 -7.30 10.78 -9.27
C ILE A 121 -5.90 11.34 -9.60
N GLU A 122 -5.49 12.40 -8.92
CA GLU A 122 -4.21 13.04 -9.24
C GLU A 122 -3.04 12.24 -8.68
N ARG A 123 -3.15 11.78 -7.42
CA ARG A 123 -2.06 11.13 -6.69
C ARG A 123 -2.53 9.89 -5.95
N ALA A 124 -1.81 8.78 -6.13
CA ALA A 124 -2.04 7.54 -5.39
C ALA A 124 -0.84 7.20 -4.52
N GLY A 125 -1.13 6.73 -3.30
CA GLY A 125 -0.16 6.14 -2.39
C GLY A 125 -0.24 4.62 -2.41
N VAL A 126 0.89 3.95 -2.55
CA VAL A 126 0.99 2.48 -2.55
C VAL A 126 1.81 2.04 -1.35
N TYR A 127 1.19 1.26 -0.46
CA TYR A 127 1.88 0.63 0.64
C TYR A 127 2.42 -0.74 0.20
N VAL A 128 3.72 -0.93 0.29
CA VAL A 128 4.38 -2.21 0.04
C VAL A 128 4.97 -2.73 1.34
N PRO A 129 4.49 -3.86 1.86
CA PRO A 129 5.01 -4.39 3.11
C PRO A 129 6.48 -4.79 2.98
N GLY A 130 7.24 -4.54 4.04
CA GLY A 130 8.60 -5.05 4.23
C GLY A 130 8.59 -6.22 5.20
N GLY A 131 9.75 -6.75 5.52
CA GLY A 131 9.93 -7.79 6.52
C GLY A 131 10.67 -9.01 5.97
N THR A 132 10.28 -10.21 6.40
CA THR A 132 11.01 -11.47 6.10
C THR A 132 10.88 -11.95 4.65
N ALA A 133 9.96 -11.41 3.88
CA ALA A 133 9.78 -11.75 2.47
C ALA A 133 9.64 -10.51 1.60
N ALA A 134 10.22 -10.56 0.41
CA ALA A 134 10.06 -9.55 -0.62
C ALA A 134 8.75 -9.78 -1.38
N TYR A 135 8.01 -8.69 -1.64
CA TYR A 135 6.74 -8.75 -2.36
C TYR A 135 6.75 -7.85 -3.62
N PRO A 136 7.61 -8.12 -4.62
CA PRO A 136 7.61 -7.34 -5.86
C PRO A 136 6.27 -7.44 -6.60
N SER A 137 5.54 -8.54 -6.43
CA SER A 137 4.18 -8.69 -6.94
C SER A 137 3.21 -7.66 -6.37
N SER A 138 3.33 -7.29 -5.09
CA SER A 138 2.51 -6.24 -4.49
C SER A 138 2.77 -4.88 -5.11
N VAL A 139 4.02 -4.61 -5.50
CA VAL A 139 4.35 -3.39 -6.26
C VAL A 139 3.63 -3.39 -7.60
N LEU A 140 3.84 -4.42 -8.42
CA LEU A 140 3.27 -4.50 -9.77
C LEU A 140 1.74 -4.44 -9.74
N MET A 141 1.10 -5.20 -8.83
CA MET A 141 -0.36 -5.31 -8.73
C MET A 141 -1.06 -4.04 -8.22
N ASN A 142 -0.36 -3.16 -7.51
CA ASN A 142 -0.92 -1.89 -7.05
C ASN A 142 -0.59 -0.73 -8.00
N VAL A 143 0.63 -0.69 -8.53
CA VAL A 143 1.11 0.44 -9.33
C VAL A 143 0.61 0.39 -10.76
N ILE A 144 0.67 -0.77 -11.41
CA ILE A 144 0.27 -0.90 -12.82
C ILE A 144 -1.19 -0.52 -13.07
N PRO A 145 -2.18 -0.99 -12.28
CA PRO A 145 -3.55 -0.54 -12.42
C PRO A 145 -3.71 0.97 -12.24
N ALA A 146 -2.98 1.58 -11.30
CA ALA A 146 -3.02 3.02 -11.08
C ALA A 146 -2.47 3.80 -12.28
N LYS A 147 -1.36 3.37 -12.89
CA LYS A 147 -0.82 3.96 -14.13
C LYS A 147 -1.79 3.82 -15.30
N ILE A 148 -2.39 2.64 -15.48
CA ILE A 148 -3.38 2.40 -16.53
C ILE A 148 -4.62 3.28 -16.34
N ALA A 149 -5.07 3.48 -15.10
CA ALA A 149 -6.17 4.40 -14.78
C ALA A 149 -5.84 5.88 -15.03
N GLY A 150 -4.58 6.20 -15.34
CA GLY A 150 -4.14 7.56 -15.66
C GLY A 150 -3.75 8.41 -14.45
N VAL A 151 -3.46 7.80 -13.31
CA VAL A 151 -2.93 8.51 -12.13
C VAL A 151 -1.60 9.16 -12.48
N LYS A 152 -1.47 10.46 -12.19
CA LYS A 152 -0.33 11.26 -12.62
C LYS A 152 0.91 11.01 -11.79
N GLU A 153 0.74 10.88 -10.46
CA GLU A 153 1.84 10.68 -9.52
C GLU A 153 1.52 9.51 -8.60
N ILE A 154 2.42 8.52 -8.57
CA ILE A 154 2.32 7.34 -7.70
C ILE A 154 3.48 7.35 -6.71
N ILE A 155 3.12 7.40 -5.44
CA ILE A 155 4.06 7.41 -4.32
C ILE A 155 4.00 6.05 -3.65
N MET A 156 5.15 5.39 -3.56
CA MET A 156 5.30 4.14 -2.83
C MET A 156 5.90 4.39 -1.47
N ILE A 157 5.35 3.76 -0.44
CA ILE A 157 5.98 3.65 0.87
C ILE A 157 6.28 2.19 1.20
N THR A 158 7.40 1.95 1.86
CA THR A 158 7.81 0.64 2.35
C THR A 158 8.61 0.81 3.63
N PRO A 159 8.52 -0.09 4.62
CA PRO A 159 9.33 0.01 5.83
C PRO A 159 10.82 0.14 5.52
N PRO A 160 11.56 0.94 6.30
CA PRO A 160 12.98 1.09 6.10
C PRO A 160 13.72 -0.23 6.32
N GLN A 161 14.73 -0.47 5.51
CA GLN A 161 15.54 -1.67 5.54
C GLN A 161 17.03 -1.30 5.47
N LYS A 162 17.90 -2.08 6.14
CA LYS A 162 19.35 -1.88 6.04
C LYS A 162 19.87 -2.17 4.62
N HIS A 163 19.23 -3.14 3.96
CA HIS A 163 19.49 -3.49 2.56
C HIS A 163 18.14 -3.73 1.91
N PHE A 164 17.85 -2.98 0.87
CA PHE A 164 16.65 -3.22 0.08
C PHE A 164 16.81 -4.50 -0.74
N GLU A 165 15.73 -5.27 -0.79
CA GLU A 165 15.64 -6.35 -1.77
C GLU A 165 15.59 -5.74 -3.18
N PRO A 166 16.57 -6.01 -4.06
CA PRO A 166 16.64 -5.38 -5.38
C PRO A 166 15.35 -5.53 -6.19
N ALA A 167 14.68 -6.68 -6.07
CA ALA A 167 13.45 -6.96 -6.79
C ALA A 167 12.31 -5.97 -6.46
N ILE A 168 12.28 -5.38 -5.26
CA ILE A 168 11.29 -4.36 -4.88
C ILE A 168 11.52 -3.06 -5.63
N LEU A 169 12.76 -2.55 -5.60
CA LEU A 169 13.10 -1.28 -6.24
C LEU A 169 13.01 -1.38 -7.77
N VAL A 170 13.46 -2.50 -8.33
CA VAL A 170 13.33 -2.80 -9.76
C VAL A 170 11.87 -2.90 -10.17
N ALA A 171 11.03 -3.61 -9.41
CA ALA A 171 9.60 -3.68 -9.70
C ALA A 171 8.94 -2.31 -9.64
N ALA A 172 9.30 -1.46 -8.66
CA ALA A 172 8.78 -0.10 -8.54
C ALA A 172 9.15 0.76 -9.76
N SER A 173 10.42 0.71 -10.18
CA SER A 173 10.90 1.41 -11.38
C SER A 173 10.21 0.88 -12.64
N LEU A 174 10.15 -0.43 -12.86
CA LEU A 174 9.47 -1.04 -14.00
C LEU A 174 7.99 -0.68 -14.07
N ALA A 175 7.29 -0.64 -12.93
CA ALA A 175 5.88 -0.29 -12.85
C ALA A 175 5.62 1.21 -13.04
N GLY A 176 6.64 2.05 -12.86
CA GLY A 176 6.56 3.50 -13.03
C GLY A 176 6.13 4.24 -11.75
N VAL A 177 6.63 3.83 -10.60
CA VAL A 177 6.54 4.61 -9.35
C VAL A 177 7.32 5.90 -9.52
N ASP A 178 6.73 7.03 -9.09
CA ASP A 178 7.36 8.33 -9.25
C ASP A 178 8.27 8.68 -8.06
N LYS A 179 7.90 8.25 -6.83
CA LYS A 179 8.71 8.43 -5.62
C LYS A 179 8.56 7.25 -4.68
N ILE A 180 9.64 6.89 -4.00
CA ILE A 180 9.69 5.80 -3.02
C ILE A 180 10.17 6.38 -1.70
N PHE A 181 9.43 6.13 -0.62
CA PHE A 181 9.80 6.56 0.73
C PHE A 181 9.95 5.38 1.68
N GLN A 182 10.99 5.44 2.50
CA GLN A 182 11.33 4.47 3.53
C GLN A 182 10.53 4.74 4.81
N VAL A 183 9.25 4.45 4.78
CA VAL A 183 8.39 4.56 5.96
C VAL A 183 7.32 3.48 5.93
N GLY A 184 7.13 2.78 7.03
CA GLY A 184 6.15 1.69 7.15
C GLY A 184 5.09 1.98 8.19
N GLY A 185 4.30 0.95 8.54
CA GLY A 185 3.33 0.99 9.63
C GLY A 185 2.23 2.06 9.51
N ALA A 186 1.54 2.29 10.62
CA ALA A 186 0.47 3.30 10.70
C ALA A 186 0.99 4.72 10.44
N GLN A 187 2.25 5.02 10.84
CA GLN A 187 2.89 6.32 10.60
C GLN A 187 3.10 6.59 9.11
N GLY A 188 3.44 5.56 8.31
CA GLY A 188 3.57 5.71 6.87
C GLY A 188 2.24 5.96 6.18
N VAL A 189 1.18 5.24 6.59
CA VAL A 189 -0.18 5.48 6.11
C VAL A 189 -0.66 6.88 6.50
N ALA A 190 -0.36 7.34 7.72
CA ALA A 190 -0.67 8.70 8.17
C ALA A 190 0.05 9.75 7.32
N ALA A 191 1.32 9.54 6.98
CA ALA A 191 2.08 10.44 6.13
C ALA A 191 1.45 10.58 4.74
N LEU A 192 1.04 9.49 4.11
CA LEU A 192 0.32 9.53 2.84
C LEU A 192 -1.05 10.20 2.95
N ALA A 193 -1.76 10.01 4.06
CA ALA A 193 -3.11 10.56 4.25
C ALA A 193 -3.13 12.06 4.54
N TYR A 194 -2.18 12.54 5.34
CA TYR A 194 -2.14 13.93 5.79
C TYR A 194 -1.11 14.79 5.04
N GLY A 195 -0.07 14.16 4.51
CA GLY A 195 1.13 14.83 4.03
C GLY A 195 2.06 15.19 5.18
N THR A 196 3.35 15.29 4.89
CA THR A 196 4.37 15.82 5.79
C THR A 196 5.25 16.81 5.01
N GLU A 197 6.35 17.26 5.59
CA GLU A 197 7.29 18.15 4.92
C GLU A 197 7.92 17.48 3.69
N THR A 198 8.19 16.17 3.77
CA THR A 198 8.87 15.39 2.72
C THR A 198 7.87 14.56 1.89
N ILE A 199 6.87 13.93 2.55
CA ILE A 199 5.94 13.01 1.89
C ILE A 199 4.67 13.75 1.51
N PRO A 200 4.35 13.87 0.21
CA PRO A 200 3.16 14.57 -0.22
C PRO A 200 1.89 13.76 0.09
N ARG A 201 0.81 14.49 0.42
CA ARG A 201 -0.50 13.90 0.61
C ARG A 201 -1.01 13.29 -0.69
N VAL A 202 -1.71 12.16 -0.58
CA VAL A 202 -2.34 11.45 -1.70
C VAL A 202 -3.87 11.44 -1.60
N ASP A 203 -4.52 11.16 -2.73
CA ASP A 203 -6.00 11.10 -2.81
C ASP A 203 -6.53 9.71 -2.43
N LYS A 204 -5.73 8.67 -2.67
CA LYS A 204 -6.07 7.28 -2.37
C LYS A 204 -4.84 6.50 -1.95
N ILE A 205 -5.01 5.62 -0.96
CA ILE A 205 -3.99 4.69 -0.51
C ILE A 205 -4.44 3.27 -0.85
N THR A 206 -3.53 2.48 -1.42
CA THR A 206 -3.73 1.05 -1.73
C THR A 206 -2.59 0.23 -1.16
N GLY A 207 -2.87 -1.02 -0.86
CA GLY A 207 -1.87 -1.98 -0.37
C GLY A 207 -2.49 -3.34 -0.09
N PRO A 208 -1.68 -4.39 0.11
CA PRO A 208 -2.19 -5.71 0.45
C PRO A 208 -2.78 -5.72 1.86
N VAL A 209 -3.90 -6.43 2.02
CA VAL A 209 -4.59 -6.64 3.29
C VAL A 209 -4.65 -8.13 3.60
N SER A 210 -4.37 -8.51 4.85
CA SER A 210 -4.48 -9.90 5.29
C SER A 210 -5.95 -10.35 5.33
N TYR A 211 -6.23 -11.52 4.77
CA TYR A 211 -7.57 -12.13 4.82
C TYR A 211 -8.03 -12.45 6.25
N THR A 212 -7.13 -12.59 7.21
CA THR A 212 -7.48 -12.84 8.62
C THR A 212 -8.22 -11.68 9.28
N HIS A 213 -8.15 -10.49 8.69
CA HIS A 213 -8.83 -9.28 9.17
C HIS A 213 -10.06 -8.90 8.34
N LEU A 214 -10.29 -9.58 7.22
CA LEU A 214 -11.47 -9.40 6.40
C LEU A 214 -12.58 -10.36 6.87
N THR A 215 -13.27 -9.99 7.94
CA THR A 215 -14.56 -10.60 8.24
C THR A 215 -15.61 -9.94 7.35
N LEU A 216 -16.06 -10.65 6.33
CA LEU A 216 -17.25 -10.22 5.59
C LEU A 216 -18.44 -10.34 6.54
N PRO A 217 -19.23 -9.28 6.72
CA PRO A 217 -20.53 -9.41 7.39
C PRO A 217 -21.38 -10.35 6.55
N THR A 218 -21.75 -11.47 7.14
CA THR A 218 -22.75 -12.42 6.59
C THR A 218 -24.14 -11.91 6.89
#